data_480257ef3e354c84a76de3207e524a0e
#
_entry.id   480257ef3e354c84a76de3207e524a0e
#
_cell.length_a   1.000
_cell.length_b   1.000
_cell.length_c   1.000
_cell.angle_alpha   90.00
_cell.angle_beta   90.00
_cell.angle_gamma   90.00
#
_symmetry.space_group_name_H-M   'P 1'
#
loop_
_entity.id
_entity.type
_entity.pdbx_description
1 polymer ?
#
loop_
_entity_poly.entity_id
_entity_poly.type
_entity_poly.pdbx_seq_one_letter_code
_entity_poly.pdbx_strand_id
1 'polypeptide(L)'
;GLGFRYEFPQQKNLNYFIIKEEDTEFDFPTDMKAWWMVADYDSQEYRYQETNISEIPARWDKAFDSNASQKLIKNAVQSPLMLKKNGKEPLYINIAEAAVLNYAASHLEVDAQNFKFKTHLTADRQGAKGYIQTPSVTPWRTIIVSPKAEDLMDSKMLFNLNEPTKYTDTSYIKPTKYMGVWWEMIIGKAQWAYSTADNVHLGITDFSKLTPNGKHAAN
;
A
#
# COMPACT_ATOMS: atom_id res chain seq x y z
N GLY A 1 -16.72 8.81 9.01
CA GLY A 1 -15.29 8.85 8.74
C GLY A 1 -14.76 10.26 8.61
N LEU A 2 -13.45 10.41 8.69
CA LEU A 2 -12.72 11.64 8.50
C LEU A 2 -11.68 11.41 7.40
N GLY A 3 -11.60 12.32 6.43
CA GLY A 3 -10.53 12.38 5.44
C GLY A 3 -9.89 13.76 5.45
N PHE A 4 -8.57 13.81 5.38
CA PHE A 4 -7.83 15.05 5.24
C PHE A 4 -6.62 14.84 4.32
N ARG A 5 -6.12 15.93 3.74
CA ARG A 5 -4.90 15.94 2.93
C ARG A 5 -4.22 17.30 3.05
N TYR A 6 -2.98 17.36 2.62
CA TYR A 6 -2.25 18.61 2.49
C TYR A 6 -2.40 19.16 1.08
N GLU A 7 -2.57 20.47 0.96
CA GLU A 7 -2.68 21.18 -0.31
C GLU A 7 -1.57 22.21 -0.44
N PHE A 8 -0.92 22.22 -1.58
CA PHE A 8 0.13 23.16 -1.95
C PHE A 8 -0.39 24.05 -3.10
N PRO A 9 -1.07 25.17 -2.78
CA PRO A 9 -1.56 26.06 -3.82
C PRO A 9 -0.42 26.72 -4.59
N GLN A 10 -0.72 27.25 -5.77
CA GLN A 10 0.25 28.02 -6.54
C GLN A 10 0.74 29.21 -5.73
N GLN A 11 2.05 29.34 -5.58
CA GLN A 11 2.70 30.40 -4.81
C GLN A 11 3.89 30.99 -5.57
N LYS A 12 4.15 32.28 -5.36
CA LYS A 12 5.22 32.98 -6.07
C LYS A 12 6.61 32.37 -5.79
N ASN A 13 6.83 31.89 -4.55
CA ASN A 13 8.13 31.42 -4.10
C ASN A 13 8.19 29.89 -3.89
N LEU A 14 7.16 29.17 -4.26
CA LEU A 14 7.08 27.72 -4.12
C LEU A 14 6.52 27.12 -5.41
N ASN A 15 7.41 26.71 -6.29
CA ASN A 15 7.02 26.12 -7.56
C ASN A 15 7.32 24.61 -7.63
N TYR A 16 8.51 24.23 -7.20
CA TYR A 16 8.94 22.83 -7.17
C TYR A 16 9.69 22.54 -5.88
N PHE A 17 9.40 21.39 -5.26
CA PHE A 17 10.10 20.92 -4.08
C PHE A 17 10.03 19.40 -3.93
N ILE A 18 10.87 18.86 -3.06
CA ILE A 18 10.95 17.43 -2.78
C ILE A 18 10.43 17.18 -1.37
N ILE A 19 9.48 16.27 -1.25
CA ILE A 19 9.04 15.76 0.06
C ILE A 19 10.13 14.84 0.61
N LYS A 20 10.56 15.11 1.80
CA LYS A 20 11.51 14.28 2.56
C LYS A 20 10.82 13.44 3.61
N GLU A 21 9.76 13.99 4.23
CA GLU A 21 8.95 13.28 5.22
C GLU A 21 7.54 13.88 5.30
N GLU A 22 6.63 13.09 5.83
CA GLU A 22 5.29 13.49 6.23
C GLU A 22 5.07 13.06 7.68
N ASP A 23 4.90 14.03 8.56
CA ASP A 23 4.80 13.82 10.01
C ASP A 23 3.34 13.71 10.50
N THR A 24 2.47 13.06 9.69
CA THR A 24 1.09 12.78 10.10
C THR A 24 1.07 11.71 11.17
N GLU A 25 0.38 11.99 12.28
CA GLU A 25 0.25 11.09 13.41
C GLU A 25 -1.22 10.71 13.68
N PHE A 26 -1.42 9.50 14.19
CA PHE A 26 -2.71 8.96 14.63
C PHE A 26 -2.57 8.49 16.07
N ASP A 27 -3.11 9.26 17.01
CA ASP A 27 -3.02 9.01 18.45
C ASP A 27 -4.30 8.34 18.96
N PHE A 28 -4.12 7.34 19.82
CA PHE A 28 -5.22 6.62 20.45
C PHE A 28 -5.13 6.72 21.98
N PRO A 29 -6.26 6.97 22.67
CA PRO A 29 -6.26 7.21 24.13
C PRO A 29 -6.05 5.94 24.95
N THR A 30 -6.12 4.77 24.32
CA THR A 30 -5.98 3.48 24.99
C THR A 30 -5.32 2.47 24.07
N ASP A 31 -4.76 1.43 24.68
CA ASP A 31 -4.29 0.28 23.92
C ASP A 31 -5.45 -0.41 23.20
N MET A 32 -5.31 -0.65 21.92
CA MET A 32 -6.31 -1.23 21.06
C MET A 32 -5.81 -2.53 20.46
N LYS A 33 -6.73 -3.44 20.17
CA LYS A 33 -6.45 -4.59 19.32
C LYS A 33 -6.20 -4.11 17.90
N ALA A 34 -5.15 -4.63 17.27
CA ALA A 34 -4.75 -4.33 15.90
C ALA A 34 -4.69 -5.60 15.06
N TRP A 35 -5.17 -5.53 13.82
CA TRP A 35 -4.91 -6.52 12.76
C TRP A 35 -3.93 -5.88 11.78
N TRP A 36 -2.74 -6.42 11.72
CA TRP A 36 -1.63 -5.79 11.04
C TRP A 36 -0.69 -6.80 10.38
N MET A 37 0.10 -6.34 9.42
CA MET A 37 1.26 -7.03 8.90
C MET A 37 2.46 -6.09 8.86
N VAL A 38 3.67 -6.63 8.77
CA VAL A 38 4.90 -5.82 8.73
C VAL A 38 4.92 -4.92 7.50
N ALA A 39 5.46 -3.73 7.66
CA ALA A 39 5.66 -2.80 6.55
C ALA A 39 6.84 -3.22 5.68
N ASP A 40 6.60 -3.30 4.39
CA ASP A 40 7.57 -3.63 3.35
C ASP A 40 7.43 -2.65 2.19
N TYR A 41 8.53 -2.28 1.55
CA TYR A 41 8.51 -1.36 0.42
C TYR A 41 7.87 -1.95 -0.83
N ASP A 42 7.91 -3.27 -1.00
CA ASP A 42 7.56 -3.94 -2.25
C ASP A 42 6.38 -4.91 -2.15
N SER A 43 6.08 -5.40 -0.93
CA SER A 43 5.16 -6.53 -0.76
C SER A 43 4.13 -6.30 0.35
N GLN A 44 2.95 -6.89 0.15
CA GLN A 44 1.87 -6.99 1.15
C GLN A 44 1.44 -8.46 1.31
N GLU A 45 2.37 -9.39 1.23
CA GLU A 45 2.10 -10.84 1.19
C GLU A 45 2.40 -11.54 2.52
N TYR A 46 2.64 -10.78 3.59
CA TYR A 46 2.84 -11.33 4.93
C TYR A 46 1.53 -11.74 5.58
N ARG A 47 1.64 -12.63 6.57
CA ARG A 47 0.47 -13.03 7.35
C ARG A 47 0.02 -11.92 8.28
N TYR A 48 -1.28 -11.68 8.31
CA TYR A 48 -1.85 -10.80 9.32
C TYR A 48 -1.58 -11.32 10.73
N GLN A 49 -1.17 -10.40 11.58
CA GLN A 49 -1.04 -10.60 13.02
C GLN A 49 -2.22 -9.97 13.73
N GLU A 50 -2.59 -10.52 14.87
CA GLU A 50 -3.59 -9.96 15.78
C GLU A 50 -2.94 -9.80 17.14
N THR A 51 -2.75 -8.56 17.59
CA THR A 51 -2.16 -8.19 18.89
C THR A 51 -2.78 -6.89 19.39
N ASN A 52 -2.46 -6.49 20.61
CA ASN A 52 -2.64 -5.10 21.01
C ASN A 52 -1.53 -4.23 20.37
N ILE A 53 -1.75 -2.91 20.31
CA ILE A 53 -0.75 -1.96 19.78
C ILE A 53 0.56 -2.07 20.58
N SER A 54 0.46 -2.16 21.91
CA SER A 54 1.61 -2.29 22.81
C SER A 54 2.49 -3.52 22.55
N GLU A 55 1.90 -4.56 21.96
CA GLU A 55 2.56 -5.85 21.71
C GLU A 55 3.21 -5.93 20.31
N ILE A 56 2.91 -4.99 19.41
CA ILE A 56 3.40 -5.01 18.04
C ILE A 56 4.92 -5.12 17.98
N PRO A 57 5.73 -4.30 18.71
CA PRO A 57 7.19 -4.37 18.59
C PRO A 57 7.79 -5.72 19.00
N ALA A 58 7.23 -6.34 20.05
CA ALA A 58 7.71 -7.65 20.51
C ALA A 58 7.36 -8.79 19.53
N ARG A 59 6.29 -8.62 18.76
CA ARG A 59 5.85 -9.57 17.74
C ARG A 59 6.46 -9.32 16.39
N TRP A 60 6.85 -8.09 16.08
CA TRP A 60 7.23 -7.60 14.76
C TRP A 60 8.36 -8.44 14.13
N ASP A 61 9.44 -8.71 14.87
CA ASP A 61 10.60 -9.49 14.39
C ASP A 61 10.26 -10.93 14.00
N LYS A 62 9.08 -11.43 14.40
CA LYS A 62 8.59 -12.79 14.13
C LYS A 62 7.43 -12.83 13.14
N ALA A 63 7.00 -11.68 12.66
CA ALA A 63 5.78 -11.53 11.86
C ALA A 63 6.03 -11.58 10.35
N PHE A 64 7.28 -11.53 9.92
CA PHE A 64 7.63 -11.70 8.52
C PHE A 64 8.02 -13.13 8.20
N ASP A 65 7.89 -13.50 6.94
CA ASP A 65 8.24 -14.84 6.44
C ASP A 65 9.57 -14.75 5.64
N SER A 66 10.22 -15.86 5.49
CA SER A 66 11.51 -15.97 4.79
C SER A 66 11.45 -15.63 3.31
N ASN A 67 10.24 -15.54 2.75
CA ASN A 67 10.02 -15.11 1.37
C ASN A 67 9.94 -13.58 1.22
N ALA A 68 10.05 -12.86 2.33
CA ALA A 68 10.18 -11.42 2.29
C ALA A 68 11.38 -11.04 1.41
N SER A 69 11.11 -10.40 0.32
CA SER A 69 12.12 -10.16 -0.69
C SER A 69 13.04 -9.01 -0.34
N GLN A 70 12.65 -8.12 0.58
CA GLN A 70 13.24 -6.81 0.58
C GLN A 70 13.36 -6.15 1.95
N LYS A 71 13.59 -4.88 1.91
CA LYS A 71 13.90 -3.99 2.99
C LYS A 71 12.64 -3.68 3.79
N LEU A 72 12.53 -4.28 4.96
CA LEU A 72 11.46 -3.98 5.90
C LEU A 72 11.69 -2.64 6.59
N ILE A 73 10.59 -1.96 6.91
CA ILE A 73 10.60 -0.75 7.74
C ILE A 73 10.41 -1.19 9.18
N LYS A 74 11.47 -1.16 9.97
CA LYS A 74 11.45 -1.67 11.34
C LYS A 74 10.39 -0.97 12.20
N ASN A 75 9.65 -1.76 12.98
CA ASN A 75 8.55 -1.32 13.83
C ASN A 75 7.44 -0.55 13.09
N ALA A 76 7.30 -0.78 11.79
CA ALA A 76 6.19 -0.22 11.03
C ALA A 76 5.25 -1.33 10.54
N VAL A 77 4.01 -0.96 10.34
CA VAL A 77 2.93 -1.82 9.83
C VAL A 77 2.37 -1.27 8.52
N GLN A 78 1.78 -2.14 7.73
CA GLN A 78 1.15 -1.78 6.46
C GLN A 78 -0.11 -0.92 6.67
N SER A 79 -0.38 -0.05 5.70
CA SER A 79 -1.68 0.56 5.46
C SER A 79 -2.39 -0.25 4.35
N PRO A 80 -3.71 -0.52 4.45
CA PRO A 80 -4.63 -0.09 5.53
C PRO A 80 -4.43 -0.87 6.84
N LEU A 81 -4.69 -0.20 7.95
CA LEU A 81 -4.62 -0.77 9.30
C LEU A 81 -6.01 -0.82 9.92
N MET A 82 -6.37 -1.94 10.53
CA MET A 82 -7.60 -2.08 11.27
C MET A 82 -7.34 -2.21 12.77
N LEU A 83 -8.07 -1.41 13.55
CA LEU A 83 -8.02 -1.41 15.01
C LEU A 83 -9.40 -1.67 15.59
N LYS A 84 -9.42 -2.16 16.84
CA LYS A 84 -10.63 -2.32 17.65
C LYS A 84 -10.37 -1.84 19.06
N LYS A 85 -11.20 -0.91 19.54
CA LYS A 85 -11.21 -0.52 20.95
C LYS A 85 -11.63 -1.72 21.80
N ASN A 86 -10.84 -2.01 22.83
CA ASN A 86 -11.14 -3.03 23.81
C ASN A 86 -12.29 -2.57 24.72
N GLY A 87 -13.08 -3.53 25.26
CA GLY A 87 -14.13 -3.26 26.23
C GLY A 87 -15.55 -3.56 25.74
N LYS A 88 -16.54 -3.11 26.50
CA LYS A 88 -17.97 -3.46 26.27
C LYS A 88 -18.59 -2.75 25.06
N GLU A 89 -18.07 -1.57 24.73
CA GLU A 89 -18.53 -0.78 23.58
C GLU A 89 -17.43 -0.77 22.53
N PRO A 90 -17.40 -1.73 21.62
CA PRO A 90 -16.37 -1.82 20.62
C PRO A 90 -16.51 -0.67 19.63
N LEU A 91 -15.37 -0.11 19.24
CA LEU A 91 -15.24 0.74 18.04
C LEU A 91 -14.21 0.10 17.15
N TYR A 92 -14.59 -0.09 15.91
CA TYR A 92 -13.70 -0.53 14.85
C TYR A 92 -13.21 0.69 14.09
N ILE A 93 -11.92 0.73 13.82
CA ILE A 93 -11.27 1.87 13.18
C ILE A 93 -10.44 1.34 12.02
N ASN A 94 -10.57 1.96 10.87
CA ASN A 94 -9.70 1.72 9.74
C ASN A 94 -8.91 2.99 9.41
N ILE A 95 -7.59 2.88 9.34
CA ILE A 95 -6.70 3.91 8.83
C ILE A 95 -6.26 3.47 7.44
N ALA A 96 -6.50 4.33 6.45
CA ALA A 96 -6.13 4.05 5.08
C ALA A 96 -5.79 5.35 4.33
N GLU A 97 -5.47 5.22 3.07
CA GLU A 97 -5.23 6.34 2.16
C GLU A 97 -6.07 6.21 0.89
N ALA A 98 -6.39 7.33 0.27
CA ALA A 98 -7.10 7.39 -1.01
C ALA A 98 -6.43 8.37 -1.95
N ALA A 99 -6.67 8.22 -3.25
CA ALA A 99 -6.09 9.04 -4.30
C ALA A 99 -4.56 9.13 -4.24
N VAL A 100 -3.90 7.98 -4.11
CA VAL A 100 -2.43 7.87 -4.10
C VAL A 100 -1.93 8.04 -5.53
N LEU A 101 -1.75 9.29 -5.94
CA LEU A 101 -1.30 9.67 -7.28
C LEU A 101 -0.05 10.55 -7.17
N ASN A 102 1.02 10.18 -7.87
CA ASN A 102 2.28 10.93 -7.91
C ASN A 102 2.87 11.23 -6.52
N TYR A 103 2.68 10.34 -5.58
CA TYR A 103 3.13 10.46 -4.20
C TYR A 103 3.51 9.09 -3.66
N ALA A 104 4.41 9.05 -2.66
CA ALA A 104 4.82 7.80 -2.04
C ALA A 104 3.67 7.14 -1.26
N ALA A 105 3.62 5.81 -1.30
CA ALA A 105 2.75 5.05 -0.42
C ALA A 105 3.16 5.23 1.06
N SER A 106 2.19 5.17 1.94
CA SER A 106 2.43 5.32 3.38
C SER A 106 2.35 4.00 4.12
N HIS A 107 3.26 3.84 5.05
CA HIS A 107 3.27 2.86 6.12
C HIS A 107 3.08 3.58 7.45
N LEU A 108 2.95 2.83 8.53
CA LEU A 108 2.66 3.38 9.85
C LEU A 108 3.70 2.88 10.85
N GLU A 109 4.62 3.75 11.27
CA GLU A 109 5.55 3.47 12.37
C GLU A 109 4.79 3.44 13.69
N VAL A 110 5.12 2.47 14.54
CA VAL A 110 4.41 2.21 15.79
C VAL A 110 5.17 2.78 16.97
N ASP A 111 4.58 3.72 17.67
CA ASP A 111 4.95 4.10 19.04
C ASP A 111 4.02 3.34 20.00
N ALA A 112 4.46 2.17 20.43
CA ALA A 112 3.66 1.28 21.25
C ALA A 112 3.46 1.78 22.69
N GLN A 113 4.32 2.66 23.18
CA GLN A 113 4.22 3.22 24.54
C GLN A 113 3.10 4.26 24.62
N ASN A 114 2.93 5.02 23.57
CA ASN A 114 1.93 6.09 23.49
C ASN A 114 0.70 5.71 22.66
N PHE A 115 0.61 4.46 22.18
CA PHE A 115 -0.47 3.96 21.31
C PHE A 115 -0.68 4.83 20.07
N LYS A 116 0.42 5.20 19.46
CA LYS A 116 0.48 6.14 18.35
C LYS A 116 1.03 5.46 17.10
N PHE A 117 0.54 5.89 15.94
CA PHE A 117 1.12 5.58 14.66
C PHE A 117 1.54 6.85 13.95
N LYS A 118 2.71 6.84 13.35
CA LYS A 118 3.25 7.93 12.54
C LYS A 118 3.40 7.46 11.09
N THR A 119 2.99 8.30 10.15
CA THR A 119 3.18 8.02 8.73
C THR A 119 4.67 7.90 8.40
N HIS A 120 5.01 6.85 7.67
CA HIS A 120 6.32 6.64 7.07
C HIS A 120 6.14 6.44 5.57
N LEU A 121 6.68 7.34 4.77
CA LEU A 121 6.58 7.28 3.32
C LEU A 121 7.68 6.41 2.72
N THR A 122 7.33 5.62 1.70
CA THR A 122 8.30 4.86 0.91
C THR A 122 9.21 5.81 0.13
N ALA A 123 10.51 5.69 0.33
CA ALA A 123 11.48 6.53 -0.36
C ALA A 123 11.94 5.92 -1.69
N ASP A 124 12.29 6.74 -2.65
CA ASP A 124 13.04 6.33 -3.83
C ASP A 124 14.53 6.06 -3.50
N ARG A 125 15.34 5.75 -4.51
CA ARG A 125 16.77 5.45 -4.34
C ARG A 125 17.59 6.63 -3.79
N GLN A 126 17.13 7.87 -4.00
CA GLN A 126 17.77 9.10 -3.51
C GLN A 126 17.23 9.55 -2.14
N GLY A 127 16.27 8.80 -1.58
CA GLY A 127 15.60 9.14 -0.34
C GLY A 127 14.55 10.23 -0.50
N ALA A 128 14.09 10.52 -1.70
CA ALA A 128 12.96 11.39 -1.95
C ALA A 128 11.65 10.61 -1.81
N LYS A 129 10.63 11.22 -1.21
CA LYS A 129 9.32 10.64 -0.96
C LYS A 129 8.19 11.27 -1.78
N GLY A 130 8.52 12.29 -2.54
CA GLY A 130 7.62 12.93 -3.51
C GLY A 130 8.31 14.09 -4.20
N TYR A 131 7.99 14.26 -5.46
CA TYR A 131 8.45 15.36 -6.31
C TYR A 131 7.23 16.21 -6.64
N ILE A 132 7.12 17.37 -6.01
CA ILE A 132 5.92 18.19 -6.06
C ILE A 132 6.15 19.43 -6.90
N GLN A 133 5.23 19.66 -7.82
CA GLN A 133 5.10 20.92 -8.54
C GLN A 133 3.76 21.54 -8.19
N THR A 134 3.76 22.79 -7.72
CA THR A 134 2.52 23.49 -7.35
C THR A 134 1.75 23.98 -8.58
N PRO A 135 0.40 23.98 -8.55
CA PRO A 135 -0.45 23.50 -7.45
C PRO A 135 -0.49 21.98 -7.38
N SER A 136 -0.54 21.43 -6.17
CA SER A 136 -0.59 19.97 -5.94
C SER A 136 -1.27 19.64 -4.62
N VAL A 137 -1.62 18.38 -4.47
CA VAL A 137 -2.22 17.83 -3.24
C VAL A 137 -1.55 16.50 -2.88
N THR A 138 -1.55 16.16 -1.59
CA THR A 138 -1.16 14.81 -1.16
C THR A 138 -2.33 13.83 -1.30
N PRO A 139 -2.10 12.52 -1.18
CA PRO A 139 -3.17 11.56 -0.95
C PRO A 139 -4.00 11.92 0.29
N TRP A 140 -5.23 11.48 0.29
CA TRP A 140 -6.07 11.55 1.48
C TRP A 140 -5.60 10.58 2.55
N ARG A 141 -5.49 11.05 3.78
CA ARG A 141 -5.40 10.22 4.98
C ARG A 141 -6.81 10.04 5.51
N THR A 142 -7.21 8.78 5.72
CA THR A 142 -8.61 8.48 6.06
C THR A 142 -8.70 7.69 7.35
N ILE A 143 -9.71 8.04 8.16
CA ILE A 143 -10.07 7.34 9.37
C ILE A 143 -11.56 7.01 9.28
N ILE A 144 -11.89 5.72 9.21
CA ILE A 144 -13.28 5.24 9.24
C ILE A 144 -13.51 4.64 10.61
N VAL A 145 -14.60 5.05 11.29
CA VAL A 145 -14.95 4.58 12.64
C VAL A 145 -16.39 4.08 12.63
N SER A 146 -16.61 2.89 13.17
CA SER A 146 -17.94 2.32 13.37
C SER A 146 -18.00 1.41 14.61
N PRO A 147 -19.16 1.29 15.26
CA PRO A 147 -19.36 0.27 16.28
C PRO A 147 -19.44 -1.16 15.71
N LYS A 148 -19.51 -1.32 14.38
CA LYS A 148 -19.61 -2.60 13.69
C LYS A 148 -18.48 -2.74 12.67
N ALA A 149 -17.87 -3.94 12.61
CA ALA A 149 -16.77 -4.20 11.70
C ALA A 149 -17.22 -4.18 10.22
N GLU A 150 -18.40 -4.70 9.93
CA GLU A 150 -18.97 -4.75 8.59
C GLU A 150 -19.15 -3.37 7.95
N ASP A 151 -19.43 -2.33 8.71
CA ASP A 151 -19.57 -0.97 8.21
C ASP A 151 -18.26 -0.42 7.61
N LEU A 152 -17.11 -0.94 8.06
CA LEU A 152 -15.82 -0.54 7.47
C LEU A 152 -15.70 -1.03 6.02
N MET A 153 -16.23 -2.22 5.73
CA MET A 153 -16.23 -2.81 4.38
C MET A 153 -17.26 -2.13 3.47
N ASP A 154 -18.41 -1.75 4.03
CA ASP A 154 -19.49 -1.10 3.27
C ASP A 154 -19.21 0.38 2.99
N SER A 155 -18.21 0.95 3.64
CA SER A 155 -17.85 2.35 3.48
C SER A 155 -17.43 2.69 2.04
N LYS A 156 -18.08 3.68 1.45
CA LYS A 156 -17.72 4.23 0.14
C LYS A 156 -16.69 5.36 0.23
N MET A 157 -16.18 5.65 1.42
CA MET A 157 -15.33 6.82 1.65
C MET A 157 -14.10 6.84 0.75
N LEU A 158 -13.37 5.73 0.67
CA LEU A 158 -12.16 5.66 -0.16
C LEU A 158 -12.48 5.89 -1.65
N PHE A 159 -13.59 5.34 -2.14
CA PHE A 159 -14.01 5.56 -3.52
C PHE A 159 -14.42 7.01 -3.77
N ASN A 160 -15.15 7.62 -2.84
CA ASN A 160 -15.65 8.99 -2.99
C ASN A 160 -14.55 10.06 -2.92
N LEU A 161 -13.39 9.73 -2.33
CA LEU A 161 -12.24 10.61 -2.24
C LEU A 161 -11.28 10.49 -3.44
N ASN A 162 -11.54 9.55 -4.34
CA ASN A 162 -10.84 9.46 -5.62
C ASN A 162 -11.57 10.26 -6.69
N GLU A 163 -10.83 10.71 -7.70
CA GLU A 163 -11.41 11.36 -8.86
C GLU A 163 -12.40 10.41 -9.57
N PRO A 164 -13.52 10.91 -10.08
CA PRO A 164 -14.44 10.12 -10.87
C PRO A 164 -13.73 9.47 -12.06
N THR A 165 -14.18 8.27 -12.45
CA THR A 165 -13.65 7.65 -13.66
C THR A 165 -13.90 8.52 -14.89
N LYS A 166 -12.90 8.62 -15.75
CA LYS A 166 -13.02 9.28 -17.06
C LYS A 166 -13.62 8.35 -18.13
N TYR A 167 -13.71 7.05 -17.82
CA TYR A 167 -14.31 6.07 -18.73
C TYR A 167 -15.82 6.05 -18.55
N THR A 168 -16.53 6.50 -19.55
CA THR A 168 -18.00 6.53 -19.56
C THR A 168 -18.62 5.25 -20.07
N ASP A 169 -17.87 4.47 -20.85
CA ASP A 169 -18.27 3.17 -21.38
C ASP A 169 -17.24 2.10 -20.95
N THR A 170 -17.71 1.11 -20.22
CA THR A 170 -16.94 -0.07 -19.80
C THR A 170 -17.49 -1.36 -20.38
N SER A 171 -18.40 -1.30 -21.34
CA SER A 171 -19.07 -2.45 -21.96
C SER A 171 -18.12 -3.39 -22.69
N TYR A 172 -16.92 -2.88 -23.07
CA TYR A 172 -15.87 -3.69 -23.68
C TYR A 172 -15.17 -4.62 -22.67
N ILE A 173 -15.29 -4.36 -21.38
CA ILE A 173 -14.71 -5.21 -20.32
C ILE A 173 -15.64 -6.40 -20.13
N LYS A 174 -15.23 -7.55 -20.62
CA LYS A 174 -15.98 -8.79 -20.44
C LYS A 174 -15.32 -9.66 -19.39
N PRO A 175 -16.10 -10.33 -18.51
CA PRO A 175 -15.55 -11.33 -17.63
C PRO A 175 -14.80 -12.40 -18.44
N THR A 176 -13.53 -12.60 -18.10
CA THR A 176 -12.65 -13.51 -18.83
C THR A 176 -11.77 -14.25 -17.83
N LYS A 177 -11.45 -15.50 -18.15
CA LYS A 177 -10.42 -16.24 -17.42
C LYS A 177 -9.06 -15.84 -17.96
N TYR A 178 -8.14 -15.52 -17.04
CA TYR A 178 -6.76 -15.20 -17.38
C TYR A 178 -5.84 -16.31 -16.87
N MET A 179 -4.80 -16.59 -17.63
CA MET A 179 -3.71 -17.45 -17.21
C MET A 179 -2.43 -16.62 -17.21
N GLY A 180 -1.74 -16.61 -16.08
CA GLY A 180 -0.48 -15.89 -15.90
C GLY A 180 0.70 -16.84 -15.70
N VAL A 181 1.88 -16.41 -16.11
CA VAL A 181 3.14 -17.15 -15.97
C VAL A 181 3.93 -16.73 -14.72
N TRP A 182 3.24 -16.21 -13.73
CA TRP A 182 3.84 -15.65 -12.52
C TRP A 182 4.83 -16.60 -11.83
N TRP A 183 4.43 -17.86 -11.65
CA TRP A 183 5.27 -18.85 -11.00
C TRP A 183 6.57 -19.12 -11.75
N GLU A 184 6.51 -19.21 -13.05
CA GLU A 184 7.69 -19.44 -13.88
C GLU A 184 8.67 -18.26 -13.82
N MET A 185 8.19 -17.05 -13.62
CA MET A 185 9.05 -15.87 -13.39
C MET A 185 9.74 -15.95 -12.04
N ILE A 186 9.05 -16.34 -10.98
CA ILE A 186 9.61 -16.47 -9.63
C ILE A 186 10.73 -17.52 -9.59
N ILE A 187 10.53 -18.66 -10.25
CA ILE A 187 11.54 -19.73 -10.29
C ILE A 187 12.60 -19.52 -11.40
N GLY A 188 12.58 -18.37 -12.08
CA GLY A 188 13.57 -18.00 -13.08
C GLY A 188 13.48 -18.74 -14.42
N LYS A 189 12.37 -19.43 -14.69
CA LYS A 189 12.15 -20.10 -15.99
C LYS A 189 11.65 -19.16 -17.09
N ALA A 190 10.96 -18.10 -16.72
CA ALA A 190 10.49 -17.07 -17.63
C ALA A 190 10.98 -15.70 -17.20
N GLN A 191 11.25 -14.81 -18.14
CA GLN A 191 11.65 -13.44 -17.88
C GLN A 191 10.90 -12.48 -18.80
N TRP A 192 10.47 -11.35 -18.24
CA TRP A 192 9.84 -10.26 -18.98
C TRP A 192 10.89 -9.19 -19.35
N ALA A 193 12.02 -9.65 -19.87
CA ALA A 193 13.09 -8.74 -20.23
C ALA A 193 13.00 -8.33 -21.69
N TYR A 194 13.33 -7.07 -21.96
CA TYR A 194 13.48 -6.54 -23.31
C TYR A 194 14.77 -7.01 -23.99
N SER A 195 15.68 -7.61 -23.23
CA SER A 195 16.95 -8.08 -23.74
C SER A 195 16.78 -9.33 -24.59
N THR A 196 17.26 -9.29 -25.82
CA THR A 196 17.34 -10.48 -26.68
C THR A 196 18.23 -11.57 -26.08
N ALA A 197 19.22 -11.21 -25.26
CA ALA A 197 20.07 -12.15 -24.55
C ALA A 197 19.28 -12.99 -23.55
N ASP A 198 18.39 -12.35 -22.78
CA ASP A 198 17.53 -13.04 -21.82
C ASP A 198 16.51 -13.94 -22.52
N ASN A 199 15.98 -13.49 -23.65
CA ASN A 199 15.07 -14.27 -24.46
C ASN A 199 15.75 -15.48 -25.11
N VAL A 200 17.01 -15.35 -25.51
CA VAL A 200 17.82 -16.47 -26.03
C VAL A 200 18.04 -17.54 -24.97
N HIS A 201 18.25 -17.16 -23.71
CA HIS A 201 18.41 -18.10 -22.62
C HIS A 201 17.18 -18.99 -22.43
N LEU A 202 15.99 -18.46 -22.71
CA LEU A 202 14.73 -19.20 -22.67
C LEU A 202 14.35 -19.84 -24.02
N GLY A 203 15.22 -19.74 -25.01
CA GLY A 203 14.91 -20.18 -26.38
C GLY A 203 13.89 -19.30 -27.09
N ILE A 204 13.64 -18.09 -26.61
CA ILE A 204 12.69 -17.13 -27.18
C ILE A 204 13.47 -15.99 -27.81
N THR A 205 13.40 -15.88 -29.12
CA THR A 205 14.08 -14.84 -29.91
C THR A 205 13.15 -13.68 -30.32
N ASP A 206 11.88 -13.79 -29.97
CA ASP A 206 10.84 -12.84 -30.33
C ASP A 206 9.97 -12.56 -29.13
N PHE A 207 10.04 -11.32 -28.62
CA PHE A 207 9.31 -10.89 -27.44
C PHE A 207 7.78 -10.98 -27.60
N SER A 208 7.27 -10.87 -28.82
CA SER A 208 5.85 -11.03 -29.09
C SER A 208 5.34 -12.43 -28.76
N LYS A 209 6.23 -13.41 -28.66
CA LYS A 209 5.90 -14.78 -28.27
C LYS A 209 5.76 -14.96 -26.76
N LEU A 210 6.25 -14.01 -25.95
CA LEU A 210 6.04 -13.96 -24.51
C LEU A 210 4.71 -13.28 -24.16
N THR A 211 4.12 -12.54 -25.07
CA THR A 211 2.80 -11.97 -24.85
C THR A 211 1.75 -13.07 -24.88
N PRO A 212 0.66 -12.89 -24.12
CA PRO A 212 -0.24 -13.96 -23.69
C PRO A 212 -1.09 -14.53 -24.85
N ASN A 213 -0.48 -15.30 -25.72
CA ASN A 213 -1.21 -16.12 -26.68
C ASN A 213 -1.57 -17.51 -26.12
N GLY A 214 -1.33 -17.77 -24.84
CA GLY A 214 -1.61 -19.01 -24.13
C GLY A 214 -0.70 -20.19 -24.46
N LYS A 215 0.08 -20.14 -25.57
CA LYS A 215 0.91 -21.28 -25.98
C LYS A 215 2.15 -21.49 -25.11
N HIS A 216 2.74 -20.42 -24.58
CA HIS A 216 3.91 -20.51 -23.72
C HIS A 216 3.55 -20.78 -22.25
N ALA A 217 2.34 -20.49 -21.85
CA ALA A 217 1.85 -20.79 -20.51
C ALA A 217 1.32 -22.22 -20.38
N ALA A 218 1.13 -22.94 -21.50
CA ALA A 218 0.61 -24.31 -21.53
C ALA A 218 1.69 -25.39 -21.74
N ASN A 219 2.94 -25.01 -22.00
CA ASN A 219 4.11 -25.87 -22.13
C ASN A 219 4.99 -25.78 -20.90
#